data_77d0bc3622e9b86cb7b8624bc25f3a6d
#
_entry.id   77d0bc3622e9b86cb7b8624bc25f3a6d
#
_cell.length_a   1.000
_cell.length_b   1.000
_cell.length_c   1.000
_cell.angle_alpha   90.00
_cell.angle_beta   90.00
_cell.angle_gamma   90.00
#
_symmetry.space_group_name_H-M   'P 1'
#
loop_
_entity.id
_entity.type
_entity.pdbx_description
1 polymer ?
#
loop_
_entity_poly.entity_id
_entity_poly.type
_entity_poly.pdbx_seq_one_letter_code
_entity_poly.pdbx_strand_id
1 'polypeptide(L)'
;ELPAMSSTRMSMIACALVSDPHVLLLDEPTNHLDIGCIEWLENYLKKSRCACLFVTHDRVFLKKVAVKVLDLDRGRLAGWDCDYMTFLRRKLELLNDEDVNWERKSKKLAQEEAWIRRGVKARTTRNEGRVAALLKMREEFSRRRLSSGVSKLRLNSGDASGDLVLKAEGVSFAYPGGEPLVSGLSVKVLRGER
;
A
#
# COMPACT_ATOMS: atom_id res chain seq x y z
N GLU A 1 31.61 2.48 -11.22
CA GLU A 1 31.66 3.95 -11.20
C GLU A 1 30.44 4.45 -10.45
N LEU A 2 30.65 5.32 -9.45
CA LEU A 2 29.58 5.98 -8.71
C LEU A 2 28.99 7.10 -9.58
N PRO A 3 27.65 7.23 -9.69
CA PRO A 3 27.02 8.35 -10.39
C PRO A 3 27.37 9.67 -9.68
N ALA A 4 27.30 10.77 -10.42
CA ALA A 4 27.59 12.10 -9.88
C ALA A 4 26.73 12.38 -8.64
N MET A 5 27.38 12.44 -7.46
CA MET A 5 26.71 12.46 -6.16
C MET A 5 26.21 13.86 -5.85
N SER A 6 24.99 14.20 -6.24
CA SER A 6 24.33 15.47 -5.91
C SER A 6 23.49 15.45 -4.64
N SER A 7 23.26 14.27 -4.03
CA SER A 7 22.39 14.09 -2.88
C SER A 7 23.17 13.69 -1.61
N THR A 8 22.96 14.41 -0.52
CA THR A 8 23.50 14.09 0.82
C THR A 8 23.16 12.65 1.24
N ARG A 9 21.97 12.14 0.87
CA ARG A 9 21.56 10.77 1.18
C ARG A 9 22.39 9.72 0.44
N MET A 10 22.71 9.97 -0.83
CA MET A 10 23.57 9.05 -1.58
C MET A 10 24.96 8.96 -0.95
N SER A 11 25.49 10.08 -0.47
CA SER A 11 26.76 10.09 0.27
C SER A 11 26.68 9.26 1.57
N MET A 12 25.57 9.35 2.32
CA MET A 12 25.37 8.53 3.52
C MET A 12 25.26 7.05 3.21
N ILE A 13 24.54 6.66 2.16
CA ILE A 13 24.44 5.28 1.70
C ILE A 13 25.83 4.77 1.30
N ALA A 14 26.57 5.55 0.51
CA ALA A 14 27.92 5.19 0.08
C ALA A 14 28.87 5.01 1.28
N CYS A 15 28.82 5.88 2.28
CA CYS A 15 29.62 5.74 3.50
C CYS A 15 29.26 4.46 4.26
N ALA A 16 27.97 4.14 4.38
CA ALA A 16 27.53 2.89 5.02
C ALA A 16 28.01 1.65 4.28
N LEU A 17 28.08 1.70 2.95
CA LEU A 17 28.51 0.58 2.12
C LEU A 17 30.02 0.39 2.09
N VAL A 18 30.82 1.47 2.20
CA VAL A 18 32.29 1.41 2.24
C VAL A 18 32.79 0.62 3.45
N SER A 19 32.03 0.62 4.56
CA SER A 19 32.38 -0.15 5.77
C SER A 19 32.17 -1.66 5.65
N ASP A 20 31.75 -2.16 4.50
CA ASP A 20 31.44 -3.58 4.21
C ASP A 20 30.60 -4.24 5.32
N PRO A 21 29.38 -3.74 5.60
CA PRO A 21 28.58 -4.19 6.72
C PRO A 21 28.01 -5.59 6.46
N HIS A 22 27.92 -6.42 7.50
CA HIS A 22 27.21 -7.70 7.42
C HIS A 22 25.69 -7.53 7.29
N VAL A 23 25.15 -6.46 7.89
CA VAL A 23 23.72 -6.13 7.85
C VAL A 23 23.55 -4.65 7.53
N LEU A 24 22.71 -4.34 6.57
CA LEU A 24 22.36 -2.98 6.15
C LEU A 24 20.89 -2.69 6.46
N LEU A 25 20.64 -1.62 7.18
CA LEU A 25 19.29 -1.15 7.51
C LEU A 25 19.03 0.15 6.75
N LEU A 26 17.98 0.18 5.92
CA LEU A 26 17.64 1.34 5.09
C LEU A 26 16.19 1.75 5.34
N ASP A 27 16.00 3.02 5.65
CA ASP A 27 14.69 3.63 5.80
C ASP A 27 14.43 4.58 4.63
N GLU A 28 13.41 4.26 3.82
CA GLU A 28 13.03 4.99 2.59
C GLU A 28 14.24 5.36 1.69
N PRO A 29 15.04 4.35 1.25
CA PRO A 29 16.30 4.61 0.56
C PRO A 29 16.16 5.28 -0.81
N THR A 30 14.99 5.18 -1.44
CA THR A 30 14.71 5.78 -2.75
C THR A 30 14.28 7.23 -2.69
N ASN A 31 13.90 7.74 -1.50
CA ASN A 31 13.43 9.11 -1.35
C ASN A 31 14.55 10.13 -1.63
N HIS A 32 14.23 11.11 -2.47
CA HIS A 32 15.15 12.20 -2.87
C HIS A 32 16.39 11.73 -3.66
N LEU A 33 16.37 10.54 -4.22
CA LEU A 33 17.36 10.07 -5.17
C LEU A 33 16.87 10.29 -6.61
N ASP A 34 17.78 10.60 -7.50
CA ASP A 34 17.52 10.57 -8.93
C ASP A 34 17.45 9.11 -9.44
N ILE A 35 16.90 8.94 -10.64
CA ILE A 35 16.67 7.62 -11.23
C ILE A 35 17.99 6.84 -11.37
N GLY A 36 19.07 7.50 -11.75
CA GLY A 36 20.37 6.85 -11.91
C GLY A 36 20.93 6.31 -10.60
N CYS A 37 20.76 7.05 -9.50
CA CYS A 37 21.13 6.62 -8.15
C CYS A 37 20.27 5.44 -7.66
N ILE A 38 18.97 5.46 -7.96
CA ILE A 38 18.08 4.34 -7.61
C ILE A 38 18.48 3.07 -8.37
N GLU A 39 18.73 3.16 -9.68
CA GLU A 39 19.17 2.02 -10.49
C GLU A 39 20.53 1.47 -10.04
N TRP A 40 21.44 2.36 -9.66
CA TRP A 40 22.71 1.94 -9.10
C TRP A 40 22.51 1.17 -7.78
N LEU A 41 21.68 1.69 -6.86
CA LEU A 41 21.39 1.05 -5.59
C LEU A 41 20.72 -0.31 -5.78
N GLU A 42 19.74 -0.42 -6.68
CA GLU A 42 19.09 -1.69 -7.05
C GLU A 42 20.11 -2.73 -7.49
N ASN A 43 21.02 -2.32 -8.38
CA ASN A 43 22.06 -3.21 -8.92
C ASN A 43 23.10 -3.60 -7.86
N TYR A 44 23.43 -2.69 -6.97
CA TYR A 44 24.33 -2.96 -5.86
C TYR A 44 23.73 -3.99 -4.90
N LEU A 45 22.49 -3.76 -4.43
CA LEU A 45 21.81 -4.65 -3.48
C LEU A 45 21.62 -6.06 -4.04
N LYS A 46 21.34 -6.20 -5.33
CA LYS A 46 21.22 -7.51 -6.00
C LYS A 46 22.54 -8.30 -6.04
N LYS A 47 23.67 -7.61 -6.10
CA LYS A 47 25.00 -8.22 -6.17
C LYS A 47 25.65 -8.39 -4.81
N SER A 48 25.21 -7.63 -3.83
CA SER A 48 25.76 -7.64 -2.48
C SER A 48 25.44 -8.95 -1.76
N ARG A 49 26.40 -9.41 -0.95
CA ARG A 49 26.21 -10.54 -0.01
C ARG A 49 25.73 -10.08 1.37
N CYS A 50 25.64 -8.78 1.58
CA CYS A 50 25.15 -8.18 2.82
C CYS A 50 23.66 -8.49 3.02
N ALA A 51 23.27 -8.86 4.22
CA ALA A 51 21.86 -8.94 4.58
C ALA A 51 21.26 -7.53 4.61
N CYS A 52 20.23 -7.27 3.82
CA CYS A 52 19.61 -5.94 3.75
C CYS A 52 18.17 -5.99 4.23
N LEU A 53 17.84 -5.15 5.20
CA LEU A 53 16.46 -4.87 5.61
C LEU A 53 16.13 -3.43 5.27
N PHE A 54 15.06 -3.22 4.52
CA PHE A 54 14.64 -1.86 4.14
C PHE A 54 13.14 -1.68 4.24
N VAL A 55 12.74 -0.45 4.53
CA VAL A 55 11.35 0.01 4.50
C VAL A 55 11.22 0.99 3.36
N THR A 56 10.22 0.82 2.48
CA THR A 56 9.97 1.76 1.40
C THR A 56 8.53 1.70 0.90
N HIS A 57 8.06 2.82 0.35
CA HIS A 57 6.79 2.91 -0.37
C HIS A 57 6.96 2.75 -1.89
N ASP A 58 8.19 2.66 -2.38
CA ASP A 58 8.49 2.47 -3.79
C ASP A 58 8.25 1.02 -4.22
N ARG A 59 7.11 0.80 -4.88
CA ARG A 59 6.70 -0.51 -5.36
C ARG A 59 7.59 -1.04 -6.49
N VAL A 60 8.22 -0.16 -7.26
CA VAL A 60 9.12 -0.57 -8.35
C VAL A 60 10.40 -1.13 -7.76
N PHE A 61 10.96 -0.43 -6.78
CA PHE A 61 12.12 -0.87 -6.03
C PHE A 61 11.87 -2.22 -5.33
N LEU A 62 10.72 -2.35 -4.62
CA LEU A 62 10.31 -3.60 -3.97
C LEU A 62 10.27 -4.78 -4.96
N LYS A 63 9.65 -4.59 -6.13
CA LYS A 63 9.56 -5.64 -7.16
C LYS A 63 10.91 -6.11 -7.67
N LYS A 64 11.88 -5.21 -7.73
CA LYS A 64 13.20 -5.49 -8.29
C LYS A 64 14.18 -6.08 -7.28
N VAL A 65 14.07 -5.71 -6.00
CA VAL A 65 15.10 -6.00 -4.99
C VAL A 65 14.63 -6.96 -3.90
N ALA A 66 13.35 -6.93 -3.51
CA ALA A 66 12.86 -7.72 -2.40
C ALA A 66 12.74 -9.21 -2.76
N VAL A 67 13.44 -10.06 -2.02
CA VAL A 67 13.36 -11.53 -2.11
C VAL A 67 12.50 -12.12 -0.98
N LYS A 68 12.32 -11.38 0.12
CA LYS A 68 11.46 -11.70 1.26
C LYS A 68 10.70 -10.45 1.68
N VAL A 69 9.50 -10.62 2.20
CA VAL A 69 8.67 -9.52 2.67
C VAL A 69 8.35 -9.73 4.15
N LEU A 70 8.50 -8.67 4.94
CA LEU A 70 8.03 -8.59 6.31
C LEU A 70 6.81 -7.67 6.33
N ASP A 71 5.65 -8.24 6.63
CA ASP A 71 4.39 -7.52 6.70
C ASP A 71 4.06 -7.21 8.16
N LEU A 72 4.01 -5.94 8.49
CA LEU A 72 3.60 -5.46 9.81
C LEU A 72 2.13 -5.03 9.74
N ASP A 73 1.25 -5.88 10.22
CA ASP A 73 -0.18 -5.59 10.27
C ASP A 73 -0.72 -5.74 11.70
N ARG A 74 -1.43 -4.73 12.17
CA ARG A 74 -2.09 -4.72 13.50
C ARG A 74 -1.17 -5.10 14.67
N GLY A 75 0.09 -4.66 14.62
CA GLY A 75 1.10 -4.97 15.64
C GLY A 75 1.64 -6.39 15.60
N ARG A 76 1.35 -7.14 14.54
CA ARG A 76 1.91 -8.47 14.30
C ARG A 76 2.82 -8.43 13.08
N LEU A 77 3.98 -9.03 13.22
CA LEU A 77 4.95 -9.16 12.13
C LEU A 77 4.82 -10.55 11.52
N ALA A 78 4.53 -10.60 10.23
CA ALA A 78 4.46 -11.84 9.45
C ALA A 78 5.58 -11.84 8.40
N GLY A 79 6.39 -12.91 8.37
CA GLY A 79 7.42 -13.13 7.37
C GLY A 79 6.88 -13.92 6.19
N TRP A 80 7.18 -13.47 4.97
CA TRP A 80 6.80 -14.11 3.72
C TRP A 80 8.05 -14.42 2.91
N ASP A 81 8.38 -15.71 2.79
CA ASP A 81 9.52 -16.19 1.97
C ASP A 81 9.12 -16.22 0.50
N CYS A 82 8.87 -15.05 -0.06
CA CYS A 82 8.52 -14.87 -1.47
C CYS A 82 8.78 -13.44 -1.91
N ASP A 83 8.86 -13.24 -3.22
CA ASP A 83 8.95 -11.92 -3.84
C ASP A 83 7.70 -11.06 -3.59
N TYR A 84 7.85 -9.75 -3.80
CA TYR A 84 6.79 -8.77 -3.52
C TYR A 84 5.50 -9.01 -4.33
N MET A 85 5.58 -9.49 -5.56
CA MET A 85 4.39 -9.74 -6.39
C MET A 85 3.59 -10.95 -5.90
N THR A 86 4.30 -12.01 -5.52
CA THR A 86 3.71 -13.21 -4.93
C THR A 86 3.08 -12.90 -3.57
N PHE A 87 3.75 -12.08 -2.74
CA PHE A 87 3.21 -11.56 -1.49
C PHE A 87 1.89 -10.82 -1.70
N LEU A 88 1.84 -9.85 -2.64
CA LEU A 88 0.62 -9.09 -2.91
C LEU A 88 -0.55 -9.98 -3.30
N ARG A 89 -0.31 -10.94 -4.19
CA ARG A 89 -1.34 -11.89 -4.62
C ARG A 89 -1.89 -12.70 -3.43
N ARG A 90 -1.00 -13.32 -2.66
CA ARG A 90 -1.39 -14.13 -1.50
C ARG A 90 -2.09 -13.30 -0.42
N LYS A 91 -1.65 -12.07 -0.18
CA LYS A 91 -2.30 -11.16 0.76
C LYS A 91 -3.71 -10.79 0.31
N LEU A 92 -3.92 -10.53 -0.98
CA LEU A 92 -5.26 -10.29 -1.54
C LEU A 92 -6.18 -11.50 -1.41
N GLU A 93 -5.69 -12.70 -1.67
CA GLU A 93 -6.43 -13.95 -1.49
C GLU A 93 -6.87 -14.12 -0.03
N LEU A 94 -5.95 -13.93 0.94
CA LEU A 94 -6.28 -14.00 2.37
C LEU A 94 -7.32 -12.97 2.80
N LEU A 95 -7.20 -11.72 2.33
CA LEU A 95 -8.17 -10.67 2.64
C LEU A 95 -9.56 -10.99 2.06
N ASN A 96 -9.63 -11.53 0.85
CA ASN A 96 -10.88 -11.97 0.25
C ASN A 96 -11.51 -13.13 1.04
N ASP A 97 -10.71 -14.11 1.46
CA ASP A 97 -11.19 -15.23 2.28
C ASP A 97 -11.69 -14.74 3.66
N GLU A 98 -10.98 -13.80 4.28
CA GLU A 98 -11.44 -13.15 5.50
C GLU A 98 -12.79 -12.46 5.30
N ASP A 99 -12.97 -11.68 4.24
CA ASP A 99 -14.22 -10.97 3.94
C ASP A 99 -15.38 -11.92 3.68
N VAL A 100 -15.18 -12.98 2.90
CA VAL A 100 -16.19 -14.04 2.68
C VAL A 100 -16.59 -14.72 3.99
N ASN A 101 -15.62 -15.03 4.85
CA ASN A 101 -15.89 -15.64 6.16
C ASN A 101 -16.67 -14.68 7.07
N TRP A 102 -16.35 -13.38 7.03
CA TRP A 102 -17.08 -12.37 7.78
C TRP A 102 -18.51 -12.16 7.26
N GLU A 103 -18.73 -12.21 5.95
CA GLU A 103 -20.09 -12.17 5.40
C GLU A 103 -20.93 -13.35 5.87
N ARG A 104 -20.36 -14.57 5.87
CA ARG A 104 -21.04 -15.76 6.38
C ARG A 104 -21.38 -15.62 7.87
N LYS A 105 -20.44 -15.14 8.69
CA LYS A 105 -20.67 -14.86 10.11
C LYS A 105 -21.73 -13.77 10.31
N SER A 106 -21.73 -12.71 9.51
CA SER A 106 -22.73 -11.63 9.55
C SER A 106 -24.13 -12.14 9.26
N LYS A 107 -24.31 -12.96 8.21
CA LYS A 107 -25.58 -13.58 7.87
C LYS A 107 -26.09 -14.46 9.02
N LYS A 108 -25.19 -15.26 9.63
CA LYS A 108 -25.54 -16.09 10.78
C LYS A 108 -25.96 -15.25 11.99
N LEU A 109 -25.25 -14.18 12.31
CA LEU A 109 -25.59 -13.25 13.38
C LEU A 109 -26.97 -12.65 13.15
N ALA A 110 -27.25 -12.15 11.95
CA ALA A 110 -28.57 -11.59 11.61
C ALA A 110 -29.71 -12.60 11.76
N GLN A 111 -29.48 -13.86 11.37
CA GLN A 111 -30.47 -14.94 11.55
C GLN A 111 -30.73 -15.21 13.03
N GLU A 112 -29.70 -15.30 13.86
CA GLU A 112 -29.85 -15.50 15.31
C GLU A 112 -30.55 -14.32 16.00
N GLU A 113 -30.24 -13.09 15.59
CA GLU A 113 -30.92 -11.89 16.09
C GLU A 113 -32.40 -11.86 15.69
N ALA A 114 -32.73 -12.20 14.45
CA ALA A 114 -34.12 -12.29 13.98
C ALA A 114 -34.90 -13.38 14.75
N TRP A 115 -34.24 -14.49 15.06
CA TRP A 115 -34.84 -15.56 15.84
C TRP A 115 -35.19 -15.10 17.29
N ILE A 116 -34.29 -14.40 17.96
CA ILE A 116 -34.54 -13.85 19.30
C ILE A 116 -35.69 -12.82 19.28
N ARG A 117 -35.72 -11.94 18.28
CA ARG A 117 -36.80 -10.92 18.15
C ARG A 117 -38.18 -11.52 17.94
N ARG A 118 -38.30 -12.73 17.35
CA ARG A 118 -39.60 -13.41 17.15
C ARG A 118 -40.21 -13.98 18.43
N GLY A 119 -39.57 -13.82 19.58
CA GLY A 119 -40.06 -14.22 20.87
C GLY A 119 -40.04 -15.72 21.10
N VAL A 120 -39.18 -16.16 21.99
CA VAL A 120 -39.06 -17.57 22.37
C VAL A 120 -40.10 -17.88 23.44
N LYS A 121 -41.31 -18.18 23.04
CA LYS A 121 -42.39 -18.61 23.94
C LYS A 121 -42.38 -20.10 24.21
N ALA A 122 -41.31 -20.75 24.55
CA ALA A 122 -41.31 -22.07 25.21
C ALA A 122 -39.90 -22.65 25.34
N ARG A 123 -39.53 -23.05 26.55
CA ARG A 123 -38.35 -23.77 27.00
C ARG A 123 -37.11 -22.91 27.24
N THR A 124 -37.07 -22.34 28.43
CA THR A 124 -36.04 -21.44 28.99
C THR A 124 -34.64 -22.03 28.96
N THR A 125 -34.45 -23.27 29.36
CA THR A 125 -33.11 -23.89 29.56
C THR A 125 -32.35 -24.19 28.28
N ARG A 126 -33.04 -24.46 27.15
CA ARG A 126 -32.36 -24.77 25.85
C ARG A 126 -31.92 -23.51 25.11
N ASN A 127 -32.35 -22.35 25.56
CA ASN A 127 -32.12 -21.06 24.92
C ASN A 127 -30.94 -20.29 25.50
N GLU A 128 -30.53 -20.56 26.75
CA GLU A 128 -29.43 -19.82 27.43
C GLU A 128 -28.11 -20.02 26.68
N GLY A 129 -27.78 -21.23 26.27
CA GLY A 129 -26.56 -21.49 25.49
C GLY A 129 -26.55 -20.79 24.15
N ARG A 130 -27.70 -20.66 23.49
CA ARG A 130 -27.82 -19.97 22.20
C ARG A 130 -27.72 -18.45 22.34
N VAL A 131 -28.27 -17.90 23.42
CA VAL A 131 -28.12 -16.48 23.78
C VAL A 131 -26.66 -16.17 24.11
N ALA A 132 -25.99 -17.03 24.90
CA ALA A 132 -24.57 -16.87 25.20
C ALA A 132 -23.70 -16.90 23.93
N ALA A 133 -23.98 -17.82 22.99
CA ALA A 133 -23.31 -17.90 21.70
C ALA A 133 -23.52 -16.62 20.86
N LEU A 134 -24.73 -16.05 20.88
CA LEU A 134 -25.00 -14.78 20.19
C LEU A 134 -24.22 -13.61 20.81
N LEU A 135 -24.18 -13.52 22.12
CA LEU A 135 -23.40 -12.47 22.81
C LEU A 135 -21.92 -12.56 22.45
N LYS A 136 -21.37 -13.77 22.42
CA LYS A 136 -19.99 -14.01 21.98
C LYS A 136 -19.77 -13.60 20.53
N MET A 137 -20.69 -13.93 19.62
CA MET A 137 -20.62 -13.47 18.23
C MET A 137 -20.65 -11.94 18.13
N ARG A 138 -21.51 -11.25 18.88
CA ARG A 138 -21.54 -9.79 18.92
C ARG A 138 -20.22 -9.19 19.40
N GLU A 139 -19.62 -9.77 20.41
CA GLU A 139 -18.32 -9.33 20.93
C GLU A 139 -17.22 -9.53 19.86
N GLU A 140 -17.19 -10.65 19.15
CA GLU A 140 -16.29 -10.87 18.02
C GLU A 140 -16.48 -9.82 16.92
N PHE A 141 -17.73 -9.47 16.59
CA PHE A 141 -18.04 -8.43 15.61
C PHE A 141 -17.62 -7.04 16.07
N SER A 142 -17.82 -6.69 17.35
CA SER A 142 -17.41 -5.38 17.89
C SER A 142 -15.91 -5.19 17.89
N ARG A 143 -15.15 -6.28 18.04
CA ARG A 143 -13.68 -6.29 17.99
C ARG A 143 -13.14 -6.28 16.55
N ARG A 144 -14.00 -6.50 15.53
CA ARG A 144 -13.59 -6.41 14.13
C ARG A 144 -13.19 -4.98 13.81
N ARG A 145 -11.90 -4.77 13.62
CA ARG A 145 -11.44 -3.56 12.92
C ARG A 145 -11.79 -3.74 11.45
N LEU A 146 -12.73 -2.92 10.98
CA LEU A 146 -12.97 -2.81 9.55
C LEU A 146 -11.64 -2.47 8.88
N SER A 147 -11.23 -3.25 7.87
CA SER A 147 -10.16 -2.83 6.97
C SER A 147 -10.50 -1.40 6.54
N SER A 148 -9.53 -0.50 6.62
CA SER A 148 -9.71 0.88 6.17
C SER A 148 -10.23 0.81 4.74
N GLY A 149 -11.54 0.96 4.57
CA GLY A 149 -12.15 0.93 3.26
C GLY A 149 -11.50 2.03 2.43
N VAL A 150 -11.16 1.74 1.20
CA VAL A 150 -10.80 2.76 0.23
C VAL A 150 -11.92 3.78 0.26
N SER A 151 -11.62 4.99 0.76
CA SER A 151 -12.56 6.09 0.80
C SER A 151 -13.03 6.32 -0.64
N LYS A 152 -14.25 5.90 -0.96
CA LYS A 152 -14.87 6.24 -2.24
C LYS A 152 -15.26 7.70 -2.14
N LEU A 153 -14.31 8.57 -2.41
CA LEU A 153 -14.56 9.99 -2.58
C LEU A 153 -15.48 10.11 -3.81
N ARG A 154 -16.78 10.26 -3.57
CA ARG A 154 -17.69 10.71 -4.62
C ARG A 154 -17.50 12.22 -4.74
N LEU A 155 -16.61 12.61 -5.63
CA LEU A 155 -16.61 13.98 -6.12
C LEU A 155 -17.92 14.14 -6.87
N ASN A 156 -18.86 14.91 -6.30
CA ASN A 156 -19.98 15.43 -7.08
C ASN A 156 -19.34 16.27 -8.19
N SER A 157 -19.40 15.76 -9.41
CA SER A 157 -19.08 16.54 -10.60
C SER A 157 -20.10 17.68 -10.64
N GLY A 158 -19.68 18.88 -10.25
CA GLY A 158 -20.38 20.10 -10.66
C GLY A 158 -20.54 20.10 -12.19
N ASP A 159 -21.38 21.02 -12.68
CA ASP A 159 -21.77 21.12 -14.08
C ASP A 159 -20.66 20.77 -15.07
N ALA A 160 -20.99 19.92 -16.04
CA ALA A 160 -20.04 19.37 -16.98
C ALA A 160 -19.36 20.50 -17.79
N SER A 161 -18.15 20.87 -17.37
CA SER A 161 -17.26 21.67 -18.23
C SER A 161 -16.87 20.81 -19.44
N GLY A 162 -16.65 21.46 -20.63
CA GLY A 162 -16.35 20.78 -21.87
C GLY A 162 -15.21 19.75 -21.80
N ASP A 163 -15.09 18.91 -22.82
CA ASP A 163 -14.11 17.81 -22.86
C ASP A 163 -12.64 18.28 -22.81
N LEU A 164 -12.37 19.51 -23.24
CA LEU A 164 -11.04 20.11 -23.23
C LEU A 164 -10.76 20.76 -21.87
N VAL A 165 -9.79 20.21 -21.11
CA VAL A 165 -9.38 20.73 -19.81
C VAL A 165 -8.24 21.73 -19.92
N LEU A 166 -7.25 21.42 -20.77
CA LEU A 166 -6.07 22.26 -20.97
C LEU A 166 -5.58 22.14 -22.40
N LYS A 167 -5.25 23.28 -23.02
CA LYS A 167 -4.54 23.34 -24.32
C LYS A 167 -3.34 24.28 -24.15
N ALA A 168 -2.15 23.74 -24.32
CA ALA A 168 -0.91 24.52 -24.39
C ALA A 168 -0.30 24.37 -25.76
N GLU A 169 0.10 25.47 -26.41
CA GLU A 169 0.71 25.49 -27.72
C GLU A 169 1.99 26.30 -27.72
N GLY A 170 3.12 25.66 -28.07
CA GLY A 170 4.43 26.30 -28.18
C GLY A 170 4.94 26.94 -26.88
N VAL A 171 4.54 26.41 -25.71
CA VAL A 171 4.91 26.98 -24.41
C VAL A 171 6.39 26.77 -24.15
N SER A 172 7.11 27.83 -23.84
CA SER A 172 8.50 27.79 -23.40
C SER A 172 8.66 28.54 -22.09
N PHE A 173 9.46 27.99 -21.21
CA PHE A 173 9.72 28.60 -19.89
C PHE A 173 11.20 28.46 -19.51
N ALA A 174 11.76 29.56 -19.03
CA ALA A 174 13.09 29.62 -18.43
C ALA A 174 13.06 30.50 -17.18
N TYR A 175 13.91 30.21 -16.19
CA TYR A 175 14.14 31.13 -15.09
C TYR A 175 15.03 32.30 -15.56
N PRO A 176 14.93 33.51 -14.97
CA PRO A 176 15.76 34.65 -15.34
C PRO A 176 17.25 34.30 -15.27
N GLY A 177 17.95 34.34 -16.43
CA GLY A 177 19.36 34.02 -16.54
C GLY A 177 19.74 32.55 -16.63
N GLY A 178 18.74 31.65 -16.72
CA GLY A 178 18.95 30.19 -16.86
C GLY A 178 18.63 29.66 -18.26
N GLU A 179 19.03 28.41 -18.52
CA GLU A 179 18.64 27.67 -19.71
C GLU A 179 17.14 27.35 -19.75
N PRO A 180 16.52 27.21 -20.92
CA PRO A 180 15.11 26.88 -21.04
C PRO A 180 14.81 25.51 -20.39
N LEU A 181 13.96 25.50 -19.36
CA LEU A 181 13.46 24.29 -18.73
C LEU A 181 12.43 23.55 -19.60
N VAL A 182 11.62 24.33 -20.32
CA VAL A 182 10.62 23.85 -21.25
C VAL A 182 10.76 24.62 -22.53
N SER A 183 10.81 23.94 -23.68
CA SER A 183 10.94 24.57 -24.99
C SER A 183 9.91 24.00 -25.96
N GLY A 184 9.05 24.85 -26.48
CA GLY A 184 8.11 24.50 -27.55
C GLY A 184 7.06 23.44 -27.16
N LEU A 185 6.70 23.32 -25.87
CA LEU A 185 5.75 22.32 -25.39
C LEU A 185 4.36 22.60 -25.95
N SER A 186 3.82 21.62 -26.69
CA SER A 186 2.44 21.64 -27.14
C SER A 186 1.73 20.40 -26.59
N VAL A 187 0.73 20.61 -25.73
CA VAL A 187 -0.03 19.53 -25.08
C VAL A 187 -1.50 19.89 -25.02
N LYS A 188 -2.32 18.89 -25.21
CA LYS A 188 -3.77 18.96 -25.07
C LYS A 188 -4.20 17.90 -24.07
N VAL A 189 -4.92 18.32 -23.05
CA VAL A 189 -5.43 17.42 -22.01
C VAL A 189 -6.95 17.41 -22.09
N LEU A 190 -7.50 16.23 -22.29
CA LEU A 190 -8.94 16.01 -22.35
C LEU A 190 -9.44 15.44 -21.02
N ARG A 191 -10.73 15.60 -20.78
CA ARG A 191 -11.38 15.05 -19.58
C ARG A 191 -11.30 13.52 -19.59
N GLY A 192 -10.74 12.93 -18.53
CA GLY A 192 -10.61 11.48 -18.38
C GLY A 192 -9.29 10.88 -18.85
N GLU A 193 -8.41 11.66 -19.50
CA GLU A 193 -7.03 11.24 -19.74
C GLU A 193 -6.24 11.15 -18.42
N ARG A 194 -5.44 10.09 -18.28
CA ARG A 194 -4.59 9.82 -17.10
C ARG A 194 -3.16 9.54 -17.52
#